data_820dc872b925a4bc082f1acd63efc327
#
_entry.id   820dc872b925a4bc082f1acd63efc327
#
_cell.length_a   1.000
_cell.length_b   1.000
_cell.length_c   1.000
_cell.angle_alpha   90.00
_cell.angle_beta   90.00
_cell.angle_gamma   90.00
#
_symmetry.space_group_name_H-M   'P 1'
#
loop_
_entity.id
_entity.type
_entity.pdbx_description
1 polymer ?
#
loop_
_entity_poly.entity_id
_entity_poly.type
_entity_poly.pdbx_seq_one_letter_code
_entity_poly.pdbx_strand_id
1 'polypeptide(L)'
;MLAFVLLVLLMSATTQDDSFFVKGLEFRPEAVKNPLRNEKQKWSGEKMLIIPSLVEESCDHDLIVTNFCKSSLSKFGIVALVPSTKNCRQYQNLGAITATTGNIVEELDKLKKGIFSKIVVINNRYDGIDLPDESCRILIMDSLPYFDSLADRYEEQACPNSELINKRIAQKIEQGIGRGVRGEKDYCAILIIGSELVRFMRSIATNKFFSPQTRKQIDIGIEIADMAKEDKTESPIKVVLSLIKQMLVRDEGWKEYYASEMDTIVEDNAESQVYDRLLKERQAEQFFCEGEYEKAISSMQRLIDGLNVDDTEKGWYLQQLARYTYPTSIAESIKIQKSAFKKNTQLLKPSTGIDYTKISYIHQDRLNNIRTYMRKFSDYGELFLSVNATLDNLSFGIEATKFEAALKDVGALLGYVSQRPDKEIRKGPDNLWCGSNDHYLLFECKSEVSGTRQEITKHEAGQMNNHCAWFEDQYGPNANVDRFMIISTKTLSYEGDFTHKVKIIRPNKLKILKDQIKGFIKELKPFSLDEI
;
A
#
# COMPACT_ATOMS: atom_id res chain seq x y z
N MET A 1 -35.25 -6.82 39.65
CA MET A 1 -34.25 -7.02 38.58
C MET A 1 -33.65 -5.65 38.28
N LEU A 2 -32.52 -5.30 38.90
CA LEU A 2 -31.81 -4.02 38.68
C LEU A 2 -31.05 -4.14 37.36
N ALA A 3 -31.52 -3.46 36.32
CA ALA A 3 -30.76 -3.32 35.07
C ALA A 3 -29.57 -2.40 35.35
N PHE A 4 -28.40 -2.96 35.41
CA PHE A 4 -27.18 -2.17 35.35
C PHE A 4 -27.08 -1.57 33.95
N VAL A 5 -27.27 -0.24 33.83
CA VAL A 5 -26.95 0.48 32.61
C VAL A 5 -25.45 0.68 32.63
N LEU A 6 -24.73 -0.07 31.81
CA LEU A 6 -23.30 0.16 31.58
C LEU A 6 -23.18 1.28 30.54
N LEU A 7 -22.77 2.48 30.98
CA LEU A 7 -22.42 3.57 30.08
C LEU A 7 -20.99 3.36 29.61
N VAL A 8 -20.82 3.12 28.31
CA VAL A 8 -19.50 3.01 27.66
C VAL A 8 -19.26 4.28 26.87
N LEU A 9 -18.20 5.01 27.20
CA LEU A 9 -17.70 6.17 26.45
C LEU A 9 -16.46 5.77 25.70
N LEU A 10 -16.47 5.96 24.37
CA LEU A 10 -15.32 5.79 23.51
C LEU A 10 -14.77 7.17 23.16
N MET A 11 -13.44 7.34 23.26
CA MET A 11 -12.75 8.56 22.88
C MET A 11 -11.72 8.20 21.80
N SER A 12 -11.75 8.92 20.70
CA SER A 12 -10.82 8.78 19.60
C SER A 12 -10.38 10.14 19.10
N ALA A 13 -9.13 10.27 18.68
CA ALA A 13 -8.63 11.46 18.00
C ALA A 13 -9.15 11.58 16.56
N THR A 14 -9.61 10.46 15.98
CA THR A 14 -10.15 10.34 14.62
C THR A 14 -11.57 9.80 14.69
N THR A 15 -12.54 10.67 15.01
CA THR A 15 -13.94 10.28 15.23
C THR A 15 -14.77 10.19 13.94
N GLN A 16 -14.15 10.27 12.76
CA GLN A 16 -14.91 10.41 11.51
C GLN A 16 -15.46 9.12 10.94
N ASP A 17 -14.88 7.96 11.24
CA ASP A 17 -15.41 6.67 10.80
C ASP A 17 -15.06 5.55 11.78
N ASP A 18 -15.81 5.48 12.85
CA ASP A 18 -15.74 4.40 13.83
C ASP A 18 -16.70 3.24 13.43
N SER A 19 -16.97 3.08 12.14
CA SER A 19 -17.85 2.03 11.58
C SER A 19 -17.44 0.62 12.00
N PHE A 20 -16.14 0.39 12.28
CA PHE A 20 -15.62 -0.84 12.88
C PHE A 20 -16.35 -1.23 14.17
N PHE A 21 -16.75 -0.28 15.01
CA PHE A 21 -17.45 -0.57 16.26
C PHE A 21 -18.82 -1.20 16.05
N VAL A 22 -19.46 -0.98 14.89
CA VAL A 22 -20.73 -1.61 14.55
C VAL A 22 -20.54 -3.12 14.39
N LYS A 23 -19.52 -3.55 13.66
CA LYS A 23 -19.25 -4.97 13.41
C LYS A 23 -18.51 -5.63 14.58
N GLY A 24 -17.45 -4.97 15.09
CA GLY A 24 -16.53 -5.57 16.05
C GLY A 24 -16.96 -5.49 17.50
N LEU A 25 -17.68 -4.42 17.91
CA LEU A 25 -18.10 -4.19 19.29
C LEU A 25 -19.63 -4.11 19.47
N GLU A 26 -20.39 -4.40 18.43
CA GLU A 26 -21.86 -4.41 18.45
C GLU A 26 -22.53 -3.07 18.80
N PHE A 27 -21.85 -1.95 18.52
CA PHE A 27 -22.47 -0.65 18.71
C PHE A 27 -23.61 -0.43 17.71
N ARG A 28 -24.63 0.30 18.15
CA ARG A 28 -25.70 0.73 17.25
C ARG A 28 -25.16 1.75 16.26
N PRO A 29 -25.50 1.67 14.96
CA PRO A 29 -25.03 2.64 13.97
C PRO A 29 -25.26 4.10 14.36
N GLU A 30 -26.41 4.40 14.99
CA GLU A 30 -26.79 5.74 15.42
C GLU A 30 -25.83 6.32 16.46
N ALA A 31 -25.26 5.47 17.33
CA ALA A 31 -24.29 5.90 18.34
C ALA A 31 -22.93 6.24 17.75
N VAL A 32 -22.61 5.66 16.59
CA VAL A 32 -21.30 5.83 15.89
C VAL A 32 -21.38 6.94 14.84
N LYS A 33 -22.53 7.08 14.17
CA LYS A 33 -22.76 8.12 13.14
C LYS A 33 -22.69 9.55 13.68
N ASN A 34 -23.02 9.76 14.95
CA ASN A 34 -23.13 11.09 15.56
C ASN A 34 -22.14 11.24 16.74
N PRO A 35 -20.83 11.26 16.50
CA PRO A 35 -19.86 11.48 17.57
C PRO A 35 -19.97 12.90 18.12
N LEU A 36 -19.75 13.05 19.44
CA LEU A 36 -19.64 14.36 20.06
C LEU A 36 -18.35 15.04 19.57
N ARG A 37 -18.47 16.21 18.97
CA ARG A 37 -17.35 17.01 18.44
C ARG A 37 -17.35 18.40 19.05
N ASN A 38 -16.19 19.02 19.08
CA ASN A 38 -16.08 20.44 19.43
C ASN A 38 -16.35 21.28 18.17
N GLU A 39 -17.57 21.78 18.03
CA GLU A 39 -18.00 22.57 16.86
C GLU A 39 -17.23 23.89 16.68
N LYS A 40 -16.58 24.38 17.75
CA LYS A 40 -15.83 25.65 17.71
C LYS A 40 -14.42 25.50 17.14
N GLN A 41 -13.92 24.28 17.02
CA GLN A 41 -12.55 24.00 16.59
C GLN A 41 -12.54 23.16 15.33
N LYS A 42 -12.37 23.82 14.17
CA LYS A 42 -12.31 23.16 12.87
C LYS A 42 -10.99 22.41 12.63
N TRP A 43 -9.91 22.92 13.18
CA TRP A 43 -8.57 22.35 13.04
C TRP A 43 -7.71 22.64 14.28
N SER A 44 -6.61 21.89 14.45
CA SER A 44 -5.75 22.03 15.63
C SER A 44 -4.28 21.93 15.23
N GLY A 45 -3.51 22.95 15.62
CA GLY A 45 -2.07 23.07 15.38
C GLY A 45 -1.70 23.16 13.89
N GLU A 46 -0.44 23.37 13.62
CA GLU A 46 0.05 23.60 12.27
C GLU A 46 0.84 22.38 11.77
N LYS A 47 0.45 21.85 10.61
CA LYS A 47 1.11 20.70 9.97
C LYS A 47 1.48 21.09 8.55
N MET A 48 2.77 21.28 8.30
CA MET A 48 3.26 21.46 6.94
C MET A 48 3.58 20.10 6.33
N LEU A 49 2.71 19.59 5.46
CA LEU A 49 2.98 18.38 4.72
C LEU A 49 3.92 18.70 3.56
N ILE A 50 5.09 18.12 3.56
CA ILE A 50 6.10 18.28 2.51
C ILE A 50 6.23 16.96 1.78
N ILE A 51 5.99 16.96 0.46
CA ILE A 51 6.07 15.78 -0.40
C ILE A 51 7.27 15.96 -1.33
N PRO A 52 8.47 15.50 -0.94
CA PRO A 52 9.71 15.80 -1.67
C PRO A 52 9.67 15.36 -3.13
N SER A 53 9.08 14.21 -3.43
CA SER A 53 8.96 13.69 -4.80
C SER A 53 8.05 14.52 -5.71
N LEU A 54 7.18 15.38 -5.15
CA LEU A 54 6.40 16.35 -5.91
C LEU A 54 7.15 17.66 -6.12
N VAL A 55 8.07 18.04 -5.23
CA VAL A 55 8.97 19.20 -5.42
C VAL A 55 9.92 18.93 -6.58
N GLU A 56 10.58 17.78 -6.56
CA GLU A 56 11.48 17.33 -7.64
C GLU A 56 11.56 15.80 -7.64
N GLU A 57 11.46 15.19 -8.81
CA GLU A 57 11.48 13.72 -8.98
C GLU A 57 12.77 13.06 -8.46
N SER A 58 13.87 13.80 -8.43
CA SER A 58 15.17 13.34 -7.89
C SER A 58 15.21 13.30 -6.36
N CYS A 59 14.26 13.96 -5.66
CA CYS A 59 14.07 13.86 -4.21
C CYS A 59 13.38 12.54 -3.84
N ASP A 60 14.02 11.44 -4.19
CA ASP A 60 13.53 10.11 -3.90
C ASP A 60 13.70 9.73 -2.42
N HIS A 61 13.14 8.57 -2.06
CA HIS A 61 13.18 8.03 -0.71
C HIS A 61 14.62 7.94 -0.17
N ASP A 62 15.55 7.40 -0.95
CA ASP A 62 16.93 7.14 -0.50
C ASP A 62 17.69 8.44 -0.25
N LEU A 63 17.46 9.45 -1.08
CA LEU A 63 18.05 10.78 -0.90
C LEU A 63 17.58 11.42 0.41
N ILE A 64 16.29 11.41 0.68
CA ILE A 64 15.72 11.99 1.90
C ILE A 64 16.24 11.26 3.14
N VAL A 65 16.10 9.94 3.20
CA VAL A 65 16.56 9.14 4.35
C VAL A 65 18.04 9.34 4.60
N THR A 66 18.87 9.33 3.54
CA THR A 66 20.32 9.54 3.68
C THR A 66 20.66 10.93 4.22
N ASN A 67 20.01 11.98 3.72
CA ASN A 67 20.28 13.35 4.17
C ASN A 67 19.89 13.54 5.64
N PHE A 68 18.71 13.08 6.05
CA PHE A 68 18.24 13.24 7.43
C PHE A 68 19.04 12.39 8.41
N CYS A 69 19.45 11.18 8.06
CA CYS A 69 20.29 10.33 8.93
C CYS A 69 21.73 10.86 9.09
N LYS A 70 22.25 11.56 8.08
CA LYS A 70 23.60 12.13 8.12
C LYS A 70 23.65 13.52 8.77
N SER A 71 22.50 14.19 8.94
CA SER A 71 22.46 15.51 9.55
C SER A 71 22.94 15.43 11.00
N SER A 72 23.95 16.20 11.34
CA SER A 72 24.47 16.31 12.68
C SER A 72 23.58 17.24 13.49
N LEU A 73 23.22 16.79 14.71
CA LEU A 73 22.63 17.56 15.80
C LEU A 73 21.50 18.53 15.38
N SER A 74 20.30 18.04 15.44
CA SER A 74 19.10 18.88 15.39
C SER A 74 18.87 19.56 16.73
N LYS A 75 18.36 20.80 16.69
CA LYS A 75 17.81 21.47 17.90
C LYS A 75 16.46 20.89 18.31
N PHE A 76 15.89 20.02 17.51
CA PHE A 76 14.55 19.46 17.64
C PHE A 76 14.58 17.96 17.42
N GLY A 77 13.61 17.25 17.98
CA GLY A 77 13.42 15.83 17.72
C GLY A 77 13.01 15.57 16.25
N ILE A 78 13.66 14.59 15.65
CA ILE A 78 13.31 14.04 14.33
C ILE A 78 12.87 12.60 14.52
N VAL A 79 11.65 12.30 14.13
CA VAL A 79 11.08 10.95 14.27
C VAL A 79 10.67 10.43 12.90
N ALA A 80 10.97 9.18 12.60
CA ALA A 80 10.48 8.49 11.41
C ALA A 80 9.52 7.37 11.81
N LEU A 81 8.33 7.39 11.24
CA LEU A 81 7.36 6.31 11.35
C LEU A 81 7.47 5.45 10.09
N VAL A 82 7.81 4.19 10.27
CA VAL A 82 7.99 3.23 9.18
C VAL A 82 7.05 2.03 9.35
N PRO A 83 6.57 1.39 8.27
CA PRO A 83 5.57 0.33 8.38
C PRO A 83 6.15 -1.01 8.88
N SER A 84 7.46 -1.24 8.77
CA SER A 84 8.03 -2.55 9.08
C SER A 84 9.44 -2.50 9.65
N THR A 85 9.82 -3.56 10.36
CA THR A 85 11.20 -3.77 10.83
C THR A 85 12.20 -3.77 9.68
N LYS A 86 11.78 -4.19 8.48
CA LYS A 86 12.62 -4.17 7.29
C LYS A 86 12.95 -2.75 6.85
N ASN A 87 11.95 -1.84 6.84
CA ASN A 87 12.17 -0.42 6.57
C ASN A 87 13.11 0.22 7.61
N CYS A 88 13.03 -0.21 8.89
CA CYS A 88 13.96 0.26 9.91
C CYS A 88 15.43 -0.01 9.58
N ARG A 89 15.75 -1.11 8.91
CA ARG A 89 17.16 -1.51 8.62
C ARG A 89 17.91 -0.46 7.78
N GLN A 90 17.23 0.20 6.86
CA GLN A 90 17.86 1.24 6.05
C GLN A 90 18.32 2.41 6.94
N TYR A 91 17.47 2.87 7.82
CA TYR A 91 17.80 3.92 8.80
C TYR A 91 18.89 3.48 9.78
N GLN A 92 18.84 2.23 10.25
CA GLN A 92 19.88 1.67 11.14
C GLN A 92 21.25 1.66 10.48
N ASN A 93 21.33 1.26 9.21
CA ASN A 93 22.57 1.24 8.44
C ASN A 93 23.18 2.64 8.27
N LEU A 94 22.36 3.68 8.35
CA LEU A 94 22.77 5.08 8.33
C LEU A 94 22.97 5.69 9.72
N GLY A 95 22.85 4.88 10.78
CA GLY A 95 23.15 5.26 12.16
C GLY A 95 22.00 5.84 12.96
N ALA A 96 20.76 5.75 12.49
CA ALA A 96 19.56 6.12 13.25
C ALA A 96 19.31 5.17 14.44
N ILE A 97 18.55 5.64 15.43
CA ILE A 97 18.12 4.83 16.59
C ILE A 97 16.78 4.18 16.24
N THR A 98 16.73 2.85 16.29
CA THR A 98 15.45 2.14 16.14
C THR A 98 14.82 1.89 17.50
N ALA A 99 13.60 2.42 17.70
CA ALA A 99 12.79 2.15 18.86
C ALA A 99 12.14 0.75 18.73
N THR A 100 12.46 -0.12 19.66
CA THR A 100 11.91 -1.48 19.80
C THR A 100 10.95 -1.53 20.98
N THR A 101 10.21 -2.61 21.14
CA THR A 101 9.34 -2.80 22.30
C THR A 101 10.08 -2.68 23.63
N GLY A 102 11.39 -3.02 23.65
CA GLY A 102 12.20 -2.99 24.87
C GLY A 102 12.77 -1.61 25.24
N ASN A 103 12.96 -0.70 24.27
CA ASN A 103 13.60 0.60 24.51
C ASN A 103 12.76 1.83 24.12
N ILE A 104 11.58 1.62 23.55
CA ILE A 104 10.75 2.76 23.04
C ILE A 104 10.45 3.80 24.09
N VAL A 105 10.14 3.38 25.31
CA VAL A 105 9.84 4.32 26.42
C VAL A 105 11.07 5.18 26.75
N GLU A 106 12.26 4.55 26.80
CA GLU A 106 13.51 5.26 27.07
C GLU A 106 13.84 6.28 25.98
N GLU A 107 13.69 5.91 24.70
CA GLU A 107 13.98 6.79 23.57
C GLU A 107 12.98 7.96 23.50
N LEU A 108 11.70 7.70 23.78
CA LEU A 108 10.69 8.76 23.87
C LEU A 108 10.98 9.71 25.05
N ASP A 109 11.41 9.19 26.19
CA ASP A 109 11.78 10.01 27.34
C ASP A 109 13.01 10.89 27.06
N LYS A 110 13.99 10.39 26.27
CA LYS A 110 15.13 11.17 25.80
C LYS A 110 14.65 12.35 24.92
N LEU A 111 13.76 12.08 23.96
CA LEU A 111 13.18 13.13 23.12
C LEU A 111 12.45 14.18 23.95
N LYS A 112 11.62 13.77 24.93
CA LYS A 112 10.90 14.68 25.84
C LYS A 112 11.83 15.51 26.73
N LYS A 113 13.02 15.00 27.02
CA LYS A 113 14.06 15.72 27.78
C LYS A 113 14.97 16.59 26.91
N GLY A 114 14.67 16.72 25.61
CA GLY A 114 15.46 17.53 24.68
C GLY A 114 16.79 16.90 24.26
N ILE A 115 16.93 15.59 24.36
CA ILE A 115 18.13 14.86 23.93
C ILE A 115 17.95 14.42 22.48
N PHE A 116 18.40 15.23 21.53
CA PHE A 116 18.22 15.04 20.09
C PHE A 116 19.53 14.63 19.40
N SER A 117 20.04 13.46 19.72
CA SER A 117 21.33 12.99 19.17
C SER A 117 21.24 12.42 17.76
N LYS A 118 20.14 11.76 17.42
CA LYS A 118 19.91 11.06 16.16
C LYS A 118 18.42 10.98 15.87
N ILE A 119 18.07 10.62 14.62
CA ILE A 119 16.69 10.27 14.25
C ILE A 119 16.26 9.05 15.04
N VAL A 120 15.07 9.10 15.60
CA VAL A 120 14.39 7.96 16.24
C VAL A 120 13.40 7.35 15.25
N VAL A 121 13.61 6.09 14.91
CA VAL A 121 12.76 5.34 13.96
C VAL A 121 11.84 4.43 14.73
N ILE A 122 10.56 4.53 14.47
CA ILE A 122 9.50 3.79 15.17
C ILE A 122 8.76 2.91 14.17
N ASN A 123 8.73 1.61 14.46
CA ASN A 123 8.12 0.61 13.58
C ASN A 123 6.63 0.45 13.89
N ASN A 124 5.79 0.68 12.88
CA ASN A 124 4.35 0.39 12.85
C ASN A 124 3.55 0.80 14.09
N ARG A 125 3.95 1.92 14.73
CA ARG A 125 3.24 2.52 15.86
C ARG A 125 2.73 3.89 15.50
N TYR A 126 1.67 3.91 14.71
CA TYR A 126 0.96 5.12 14.31
C TYR A 126 0.00 5.62 15.41
N ASP A 127 -0.24 4.79 16.43
CA ASP A 127 -1.04 5.08 17.62
C ASP A 127 -0.26 4.85 18.92
N GLY A 128 -0.80 5.30 20.04
CA GLY A 128 -0.26 5.02 21.39
C GLY A 128 1.09 5.69 21.74
N ILE A 129 1.59 6.63 20.89
CA ILE A 129 2.82 7.39 21.13
C ILE A 129 2.47 8.87 21.29
N ASP A 130 3.15 9.54 22.21
CA ASP A 130 3.01 10.97 22.46
C ASP A 130 4.35 11.67 22.29
N LEU A 131 4.40 12.60 21.33
CA LEU A 131 5.60 13.35 20.93
C LEU A 131 5.32 14.86 20.97
N PRO A 132 5.11 15.43 22.16
CA PRO A 132 4.74 16.83 22.30
C PRO A 132 5.90 17.77 21.95
N ASP A 133 5.56 18.95 21.43
CA ASP A 133 6.43 20.09 21.25
C ASP A 133 7.77 19.75 20.53
N GLU A 134 8.89 20.11 21.13
CA GLU A 134 10.23 19.93 20.59
C GLU A 134 10.65 18.47 20.44
N SER A 135 9.91 17.52 21.04
CA SER A 135 10.16 16.09 20.90
C SER A 135 10.05 15.61 19.45
N CYS A 136 9.21 16.29 18.63
CA CYS A 136 9.02 15.97 17.23
C CYS A 136 8.61 17.19 16.41
N ARG A 137 9.57 18.01 16.01
CA ARG A 137 9.33 19.14 15.08
C ARG A 137 9.47 18.73 13.63
N ILE A 138 10.09 17.58 13.38
CA ILE A 138 10.21 16.98 12.05
C ILE A 138 9.76 15.53 12.16
N LEU A 139 8.68 15.21 11.46
CA LEU A 139 8.15 13.86 11.36
C LEU A 139 8.36 13.34 9.93
N ILE A 140 8.90 12.15 9.79
CA ILE A 140 9.00 11.45 8.51
C ILE A 140 7.97 10.33 8.51
N MET A 141 6.95 10.44 7.66
CA MET A 141 6.02 9.37 7.34
C MET A 141 6.58 8.60 6.16
N ASP A 142 7.16 7.44 6.42
CA ASP A 142 7.84 6.65 5.42
C ASP A 142 7.01 5.43 5.03
N SER A 143 6.55 5.43 3.80
CA SER A 143 5.80 4.34 3.16
C SER A 143 4.37 4.15 3.71
N LEU A 144 3.54 3.45 2.94
CA LEU A 144 2.16 3.19 3.29
C LEU A 144 2.08 2.29 4.53
N PRO A 145 1.32 2.66 5.59
CA PRO A 145 1.07 1.77 6.71
C PRO A 145 0.39 0.47 6.28
N TYR A 146 0.71 -0.64 6.92
CA TYR A 146 0.00 -1.90 6.71
C TYR A 146 -0.57 -2.45 8.03
N PHE A 147 -1.43 -3.45 7.92
CA PHE A 147 -2.04 -4.10 9.07
C PHE A 147 -1.14 -5.19 9.65
N ASP A 148 -1.18 -5.36 10.99
CA ASP A 148 -0.35 -6.33 11.70
C ASP A 148 -0.95 -7.74 11.70
N SER A 149 -2.29 -7.84 11.87
CA SER A 149 -2.94 -9.14 11.97
C SER A 149 -2.96 -9.85 10.61
N LEU A 150 -2.84 -11.19 10.62
CA LEU A 150 -2.95 -11.99 9.40
C LEU A 150 -4.32 -11.87 8.73
N ALA A 151 -5.39 -11.71 9.53
CA ALA A 151 -6.74 -11.55 9.02
C ALA A 151 -6.90 -10.22 8.27
N ASP A 152 -6.45 -9.12 8.87
CA ASP A 152 -6.50 -7.80 8.25
C ASP A 152 -5.62 -7.73 6.98
N ARG A 153 -4.44 -8.34 7.02
CA ARG A 153 -3.55 -8.42 5.84
C ARG A 153 -4.18 -9.26 4.72
N TYR A 154 -4.88 -10.32 5.07
CA TYR A 154 -5.60 -11.12 4.08
C TYR A 154 -6.74 -10.33 3.45
N GLU A 155 -7.52 -9.59 4.25
CA GLU A 155 -8.60 -8.73 3.76
C GLU A 155 -8.06 -7.60 2.88
N GLU A 156 -6.95 -6.94 3.29
CA GLU A 156 -6.27 -5.91 2.51
C GLU A 156 -5.82 -6.44 1.13
N GLN A 157 -5.22 -7.63 1.10
CA GLN A 157 -4.79 -8.25 -0.15
C GLN A 157 -5.96 -8.71 -1.03
N ALA A 158 -7.02 -9.21 -0.40
CA ALA A 158 -8.20 -9.69 -1.10
C ALA A 158 -9.09 -8.56 -1.63
N CYS A 159 -9.16 -7.42 -0.92
CA CYS A 159 -10.04 -6.30 -1.25
C CYS A 159 -9.30 -4.95 -1.22
N PRO A 160 -8.26 -4.74 -2.04
CA PRO A 160 -7.44 -3.53 -1.97
C PRO A 160 -8.21 -2.24 -2.28
N ASN A 161 -9.34 -2.34 -3.01
CA ASN A 161 -10.20 -1.21 -3.35
C ASN A 161 -11.40 -1.06 -2.40
N SER A 162 -11.52 -1.92 -1.38
CA SER A 162 -12.61 -1.83 -0.41
C SER A 162 -12.60 -0.49 0.31
N GLU A 163 -13.78 0.14 0.37
CA GLU A 163 -13.97 1.38 1.11
C GLU A 163 -13.55 1.25 2.58
N LEU A 164 -13.88 0.12 3.22
CA LEU A 164 -13.53 -0.13 4.61
C LEU A 164 -12.02 -0.20 4.82
N ILE A 165 -11.30 -0.92 3.95
CA ILE A 165 -9.85 -1.04 4.02
C ILE A 165 -9.17 0.31 3.81
N ASN A 166 -9.59 1.04 2.77
CA ASN A 166 -9.01 2.36 2.46
C ASN A 166 -9.28 3.38 3.57
N LYS A 167 -10.45 3.38 4.18
CA LYS A 167 -10.75 4.20 5.36
C LYS A 167 -9.83 3.88 6.54
N ARG A 168 -9.62 2.60 6.85
CA ARG A 168 -8.72 2.17 7.93
C ARG A 168 -7.26 2.57 7.66
N ILE A 169 -6.81 2.50 6.41
CA ILE A 169 -5.48 2.98 6.01
C ILE A 169 -5.39 4.50 6.19
N ALA A 170 -6.39 5.26 5.71
CA ALA A 170 -6.44 6.70 5.87
C ALA A 170 -6.40 7.12 7.35
N GLN A 171 -7.20 6.49 8.20
CA GLN A 171 -7.18 6.73 9.66
C GLN A 171 -5.80 6.46 10.27
N LYS A 172 -5.13 5.39 9.86
CA LYS A 172 -3.78 5.05 10.35
C LYS A 172 -2.75 6.10 9.93
N ILE A 173 -2.86 6.63 8.72
CA ILE A 173 -2.04 7.76 8.25
C ILE A 173 -2.33 9.02 9.06
N GLU A 174 -3.59 9.37 9.28
CA GLU A 174 -4.00 10.53 10.09
C GLU A 174 -3.50 10.45 11.53
N GLN A 175 -3.59 9.27 12.14
CA GLN A 175 -3.03 9.03 13.46
C GLN A 175 -1.52 9.26 13.48
N GLY A 176 -0.80 8.79 12.46
CA GLY A 176 0.63 9.03 12.30
C GLY A 176 0.96 10.52 12.16
N ILE A 177 0.30 11.21 11.23
CA ILE A 177 0.45 12.67 11.02
C ILE A 177 0.12 13.46 12.29
N GLY A 178 -0.84 12.98 13.08
CA GLY A 178 -1.25 13.61 14.35
C GLY A 178 -0.22 13.50 15.48
N ARG A 179 0.85 12.69 15.35
CA ARG A 179 1.81 12.47 16.43
C ARG A 179 2.68 13.69 16.75
N GLY A 180 3.01 14.46 15.73
CA GLY A 180 3.86 15.65 15.88
C GLY A 180 3.14 16.91 16.34
N VAL A 181 1.79 16.90 16.48
CA VAL A 181 0.99 18.07 16.85
C VAL A 181 -0.07 17.69 17.86
N ARG A 182 -0.06 18.34 19.05
CA ARG A 182 -0.93 18.01 20.18
C ARG A 182 -1.90 19.11 20.60
N GLY A 183 -1.70 20.32 20.20
CA GLY A 183 -2.53 21.45 20.58
C GLY A 183 -2.55 22.56 19.54
N GLU A 184 -3.37 23.56 19.77
CA GLU A 184 -3.58 24.68 18.84
C GLU A 184 -2.31 25.47 18.52
N LYS A 185 -1.38 25.55 19.46
CA LYS A 185 -0.11 26.30 19.32
C LYS A 185 1.05 25.41 18.86
N ASP A 186 0.80 24.12 18.71
CA ASP A 186 1.83 23.16 18.35
C ASP A 186 2.01 23.11 16.82
N TYR A 187 3.20 22.71 16.36
CA TYR A 187 3.53 22.70 14.94
C TYR A 187 4.55 21.63 14.60
N CYS A 188 4.47 21.10 13.38
CA CYS A 188 5.38 20.06 12.90
C CYS A 188 5.53 20.12 11.37
N ALA A 189 6.78 20.03 10.89
CA ALA A 189 7.05 19.74 9.48
C ALA A 189 6.99 18.22 9.26
N ILE A 190 6.16 17.78 8.34
CA ILE A 190 5.89 16.36 8.09
C ILE A 190 6.32 16.00 6.66
N LEU A 191 7.37 15.21 6.56
CA LEU A 191 7.82 14.69 5.26
C LEU A 191 7.05 13.42 4.93
N ILE A 192 6.42 13.42 3.77
CA ILE A 192 5.69 12.27 3.23
C ILE A 192 6.56 11.63 2.15
N ILE A 193 7.08 10.44 2.41
CA ILE A 193 7.96 9.71 1.50
C ILE A 193 7.48 8.29 1.23
N GLY A 194 7.88 7.72 0.10
CA GLY A 194 7.39 6.42 -0.38
C GLY A 194 6.25 6.57 -1.39
N SER A 195 6.45 6.02 -2.59
CA SER A 195 5.57 6.24 -3.75
C SER A 195 4.14 5.75 -3.51
N GLU A 196 3.96 4.63 -2.79
CA GLU A 196 2.62 4.10 -2.45
C GLU A 196 1.86 5.05 -1.51
N LEU A 197 2.53 5.61 -0.49
CA LEU A 197 1.92 6.55 0.45
C LEU A 197 1.51 7.85 -0.27
N VAL A 198 2.42 8.42 -1.07
CA VAL A 198 2.16 9.64 -1.83
C VAL A 198 0.99 9.42 -2.81
N ARG A 199 0.98 8.29 -3.52
CA ARG A 199 -0.12 7.92 -4.40
C ARG A 199 -1.45 7.81 -3.66
N PHE A 200 -1.47 7.12 -2.51
CA PHE A 200 -2.68 6.97 -1.70
C PHE A 200 -3.25 8.31 -1.23
N MET A 201 -2.37 9.23 -0.82
CA MET A 201 -2.78 10.57 -0.35
C MET A 201 -3.27 11.46 -1.49
N ARG A 202 -2.69 11.34 -2.69
CA ARG A 202 -3.00 12.20 -3.84
C ARG A 202 -4.16 11.71 -4.69
N SER A 203 -4.37 10.40 -4.83
CA SER A 203 -5.39 9.85 -5.71
C SER A 203 -6.79 10.22 -5.26
N ILE A 204 -7.61 10.74 -6.17
CA ILE A 204 -9.03 11.09 -5.91
C ILE A 204 -9.80 9.89 -5.35
N ALA A 205 -9.45 8.67 -5.80
CA ALA A 205 -10.09 7.44 -5.36
C ALA A 205 -9.91 7.15 -3.87
N THR A 206 -8.77 7.54 -3.28
CA THR A 206 -8.39 7.25 -1.88
C THR A 206 -8.33 8.49 -1.00
N ASN A 207 -8.02 9.66 -1.54
CA ASN A 207 -7.98 10.93 -0.79
C ASN A 207 -9.32 11.24 -0.09
N LYS A 208 -10.45 10.91 -0.71
CA LYS A 208 -11.80 11.07 -0.15
C LYS A 208 -12.01 10.37 1.20
N PHE A 209 -11.18 9.42 1.57
CA PHE A 209 -11.29 8.68 2.84
C PHE A 209 -10.61 9.39 4.01
N PHE A 210 -9.83 10.45 3.75
CA PHE A 210 -9.30 11.31 4.80
C PHE A 210 -10.35 12.28 5.33
N SER A 211 -10.12 12.77 6.53
CA SER A 211 -10.92 13.85 7.11
C SER A 211 -10.82 15.13 6.28
N PRO A 212 -11.82 16.02 6.30
CA PRO A 212 -11.76 17.31 5.63
C PRO A 212 -10.50 18.11 6.02
N GLN A 213 -10.11 18.05 7.28
CA GLN A 213 -8.87 18.65 7.78
C GLN A 213 -7.63 18.10 7.09
N THR A 214 -7.49 16.78 7.03
CA THR A 214 -6.32 16.13 6.42
C THR A 214 -6.30 16.31 4.91
N ARG A 215 -7.45 16.26 4.24
CA ARG A 215 -7.56 16.57 2.80
C ARG A 215 -7.05 17.98 2.50
N LYS A 216 -7.50 18.97 3.26
CA LYS A 216 -7.02 20.34 3.11
C LYS A 216 -5.52 20.48 3.35
N GLN A 217 -4.98 19.77 4.34
CA GLN A 217 -3.53 19.73 4.58
C GLN A 217 -2.76 19.08 3.43
N ILE A 218 -3.31 18.05 2.79
CA ILE A 218 -2.73 17.43 1.59
C ILE A 218 -2.73 18.41 0.43
N ASP A 219 -3.85 19.11 0.19
CA ASP A 219 -3.97 20.11 -0.87
C ASP A 219 -2.94 21.24 -0.68
N ILE A 220 -2.83 21.79 0.52
CA ILE A 220 -1.78 22.77 0.87
C ILE A 220 -0.38 22.22 0.58
N GLY A 221 -0.11 20.95 0.94
CA GLY A 221 1.18 20.31 0.68
C GLY A 221 1.49 20.15 -0.81
N ILE A 222 0.49 19.91 -1.65
CA ILE A 222 0.62 19.86 -3.12
C ILE A 222 0.89 21.26 -3.67
N GLU A 223 0.14 22.27 -3.25
CA GLU A 223 0.32 23.67 -3.67
C GLU A 223 1.72 24.19 -3.32
N ILE A 224 2.21 23.90 -2.11
CA ILE A 224 3.58 24.27 -1.69
C ILE A 224 4.63 23.58 -2.58
N ALA A 225 4.42 22.30 -2.91
CA ALA A 225 5.33 21.59 -3.79
C ALA A 225 5.34 22.20 -5.20
N ASP A 226 4.19 22.63 -5.71
CA ASP A 226 4.08 23.28 -7.02
C ASP A 226 4.76 24.66 -7.05
N MET A 227 4.54 25.49 -6.01
CA MET A 227 5.26 26.76 -5.84
C MET A 227 6.77 26.55 -5.77
N ALA A 228 7.22 25.53 -5.04
CA ALA A 228 8.63 25.22 -4.85
C ALA A 228 9.33 24.73 -6.13
N LYS A 229 8.61 24.17 -7.11
CA LYS A 229 9.15 23.78 -8.43
C LYS A 229 9.61 24.98 -9.27
N GLU A 230 9.05 26.17 -9.03
CA GLU A 230 9.39 27.38 -9.76
C GLU A 230 10.78 27.90 -9.39
N ASP A 231 11.27 27.58 -8.18
CA ASP A 231 12.60 27.96 -7.72
C ASP A 231 13.66 26.97 -8.22
N LYS A 232 14.18 27.25 -9.42
CA LYS A 232 15.26 26.47 -10.07
C LYS A 232 16.69 26.86 -9.64
N THR A 233 16.82 27.77 -8.68
CA THR A 233 18.14 28.35 -8.31
C THR A 233 18.91 27.46 -7.33
N GLU A 234 18.25 26.58 -6.59
CA GLU A 234 18.86 25.73 -5.59
C GLU A 234 18.76 24.23 -5.92
N SER A 235 19.59 23.40 -5.27
CA SER A 235 19.44 21.95 -5.39
C SER A 235 18.13 21.49 -4.73
N PRO A 236 17.45 20.48 -5.27
CA PRO A 236 16.12 20.03 -4.79
C PRO A 236 16.04 19.76 -3.30
N ILE A 237 17.09 19.16 -2.72
CA ILE A 237 17.12 18.91 -1.27
C ILE A 237 17.18 20.20 -0.46
N LYS A 238 17.83 21.26 -0.96
CA LYS A 238 17.86 22.56 -0.28
C LYS A 238 16.49 23.23 -0.28
N VAL A 239 15.73 23.07 -1.36
CA VAL A 239 14.34 23.55 -1.44
C VAL A 239 13.48 22.88 -0.35
N VAL A 240 13.56 21.55 -0.22
CA VAL A 240 12.88 20.81 0.85
C VAL A 240 13.31 21.31 2.24
N LEU A 241 14.62 21.51 2.45
CA LEU A 241 15.13 22.03 3.74
C LEU A 241 14.71 23.48 4.00
N SER A 242 14.52 24.32 2.97
CA SER A 242 14.02 25.69 3.12
C SER A 242 12.58 25.72 3.59
N LEU A 243 11.70 24.84 3.07
CA LEU A 243 10.32 24.67 3.52
C LEU A 243 10.28 24.25 5.00
N ILE A 244 11.08 23.27 5.38
CA ILE A 244 11.19 22.86 6.79
C ILE A 244 11.64 24.02 7.66
N LYS A 245 12.63 24.79 7.21
CA LYS A 245 13.13 25.96 7.94
C LYS A 245 12.04 27.01 8.15
N GLN A 246 11.22 27.30 7.13
CA GLN A 246 10.06 28.22 7.24
C GLN A 246 9.15 27.81 8.40
N MET A 247 8.81 26.52 8.48
CA MET A 247 7.99 25.97 9.56
C MET A 247 8.67 26.12 10.93
N LEU A 248 9.97 25.78 11.02
CA LEU A 248 10.71 25.77 12.28
C LEU A 248 10.99 27.19 12.82
N VAL A 249 11.17 28.19 11.96
CA VAL A 249 11.34 29.60 12.38
C VAL A 249 10.02 30.31 12.62
N ARG A 250 8.89 29.63 12.42
CA ARG A 250 7.55 30.18 12.63
C ARG A 250 7.28 31.39 11.74
N ASP A 251 7.60 31.26 10.45
CA ASP A 251 7.39 32.30 9.45
C ASP A 251 5.97 32.84 9.47
N GLU A 252 5.79 34.15 9.55
CA GLU A 252 4.46 34.77 9.69
C GLU A 252 3.62 34.57 8.41
N GLY A 253 4.24 34.67 7.22
CA GLY A 253 3.54 34.44 5.96
C GLY A 253 3.03 33.01 5.84
N TRP A 254 3.80 32.04 6.30
CA TRP A 254 3.33 30.65 6.41
C TRP A 254 2.12 30.52 7.34
N LYS A 255 2.17 31.12 8.52
CA LYS A 255 1.09 31.01 9.52
C LYS A 255 -0.21 31.61 9.00
N GLU A 256 -0.13 32.79 8.40
CA GLU A 256 -1.30 33.47 7.81
C GLU A 256 -1.88 32.68 6.66
N TYR A 257 -1.04 32.18 5.75
CA TYR A 257 -1.46 31.33 4.64
C TYR A 257 -2.15 30.06 5.13
N TYR A 258 -1.50 29.31 6.05
CA TYR A 258 -2.05 28.06 6.58
C TYR A 258 -3.39 28.28 7.28
N ALA A 259 -3.50 29.30 8.12
CA ALA A 259 -4.75 29.61 8.82
C ALA A 259 -5.88 29.98 7.83
N SER A 260 -5.59 30.84 6.84
CA SER A 260 -6.57 31.23 5.83
C SER A 260 -7.10 30.05 5.04
N GLU A 261 -6.22 29.11 4.65
CA GLU A 261 -6.58 27.91 3.93
C GLU A 261 -7.38 26.92 4.80
N MET A 262 -6.95 26.69 6.03
CA MET A 262 -7.63 25.77 6.94
C MET A 262 -9.01 26.28 7.40
N ASP A 263 -9.24 27.59 7.43
CA ASP A 263 -10.56 28.16 7.76
C ASP A 263 -11.60 27.94 6.66
N THR A 264 -11.18 27.58 5.43
CA THR A 264 -12.08 27.23 4.32
C THR A 264 -12.65 25.81 4.41
N ILE A 265 -12.26 25.02 5.42
CA ILE A 265 -12.73 23.62 5.56
C ILE A 265 -14.26 23.57 5.67
N VAL A 266 -14.85 22.70 4.85
CA VAL A 266 -16.27 22.36 4.88
C VAL A 266 -16.42 20.94 5.40
N GLU A 267 -17.30 20.74 6.37
CA GLU A 267 -17.62 19.41 6.90
C GLU A 267 -18.36 18.55 5.85
N ASP A 268 -18.00 17.27 5.80
CA ASP A 268 -18.69 16.30 4.94
C ASP A 268 -19.96 15.78 5.64
N ASN A 269 -21.08 15.93 4.98
CA ASN A 269 -22.35 15.34 5.41
C ASN A 269 -22.69 14.03 4.69
N ALA A 270 -21.68 13.33 4.10
CA ALA A 270 -21.94 12.12 3.34
C ALA A 270 -22.41 10.97 4.26
N GLU A 271 -23.64 10.53 4.07
CA GLU A 271 -24.13 9.28 4.66
C GLU A 271 -23.34 8.09 4.06
N SER A 272 -22.58 7.42 4.90
CA SER A 272 -21.83 6.24 4.48
C SER A 272 -22.73 5.02 4.45
N GLN A 273 -22.92 4.41 3.29
CA GLN A 273 -23.61 3.11 3.12
C GLN A 273 -22.87 1.96 3.82
N VAL A 274 -21.65 2.20 4.29
CA VAL A 274 -20.81 1.23 5.01
C VAL A 274 -21.49 0.74 6.29
N TYR A 275 -22.16 1.61 7.03
CA TYR A 275 -22.81 1.22 8.30
C TYR A 275 -23.89 0.13 8.09
N ASP A 276 -24.73 0.27 7.08
CA ASP A 276 -25.79 -0.70 6.79
C ASP A 276 -25.21 -2.03 6.32
N ARG A 277 -24.11 -1.98 5.56
CA ARG A 277 -23.37 -3.15 5.12
C ARG A 277 -22.78 -3.90 6.32
N LEU A 278 -22.06 -3.21 7.20
CA LEU A 278 -21.44 -3.80 8.38
C LEU A 278 -22.48 -4.39 9.37
N LEU A 279 -23.64 -3.74 9.48
CA LEU A 279 -24.74 -4.27 10.29
C LEU A 279 -25.27 -5.59 9.73
N LYS A 280 -25.46 -5.69 8.41
CA LYS A 280 -25.91 -6.93 7.74
C LYS A 280 -24.85 -8.03 7.84
N GLU A 281 -23.57 -7.70 7.69
CA GLU A 281 -22.47 -8.65 7.89
C GLU A 281 -22.46 -9.18 9.32
N ARG A 282 -22.61 -8.32 10.31
CA ARG A 282 -22.70 -8.70 11.72
C ARG A 282 -23.89 -9.61 11.98
N GLN A 283 -25.08 -9.29 11.45
CA GLN A 283 -26.27 -10.13 11.61
C GLN A 283 -26.07 -11.53 11.03
N ALA A 284 -25.45 -11.62 9.84
CA ALA A 284 -25.13 -12.91 9.23
C ALA A 284 -24.14 -13.72 10.08
N GLU A 285 -23.09 -13.07 10.62
CA GLU A 285 -22.13 -13.72 11.51
C GLU A 285 -22.76 -14.18 12.82
N GLN A 286 -23.66 -13.37 13.40
CA GLN A 286 -24.38 -13.72 14.62
C GLN A 286 -25.25 -14.98 14.41
N PHE A 287 -26.05 -15.02 13.35
CA PHE A 287 -26.82 -16.20 12.99
C PHE A 287 -25.95 -17.45 12.80
N PHE A 288 -24.78 -17.27 12.16
CA PHE A 288 -23.83 -18.36 11.99
C PHE A 288 -23.31 -18.88 13.35
N CYS A 289 -22.92 -17.99 14.26
CA CYS A 289 -22.45 -18.35 15.60
C CYS A 289 -23.52 -19.02 16.46
N GLU A 290 -24.80 -18.66 16.27
CA GLU A 290 -25.94 -19.25 16.93
C GLU A 290 -26.36 -20.61 16.31
N GLY A 291 -25.70 -21.04 15.22
CA GLY A 291 -26.04 -22.28 14.51
C GLY A 291 -27.26 -22.17 13.57
N GLU A 292 -27.78 -20.95 13.37
CA GLU A 292 -28.90 -20.66 12.47
C GLU A 292 -28.41 -20.45 11.02
N TYR A 293 -27.80 -21.49 10.46
CA TYR A 293 -27.06 -21.40 9.18
C TYR A 293 -27.91 -20.90 8.01
N GLU A 294 -29.16 -21.32 7.88
CA GLU A 294 -30.08 -20.88 6.82
C GLU A 294 -30.34 -19.36 6.88
N LYS A 295 -30.47 -18.82 8.10
CA LYS A 295 -30.61 -17.37 8.29
C LYS A 295 -29.34 -16.62 7.95
N ALA A 296 -28.19 -17.17 8.33
CA ALA A 296 -26.87 -16.60 7.97
C ALA A 296 -26.69 -16.55 6.45
N ILE A 297 -26.96 -17.67 5.74
CA ILE A 297 -26.92 -17.78 4.28
C ILE A 297 -27.85 -16.76 3.63
N SER A 298 -29.13 -16.73 4.06
CA SER A 298 -30.13 -15.81 3.49
C SER A 298 -29.78 -14.34 3.73
N SER A 299 -29.20 -14.00 4.88
CA SER A 299 -28.77 -12.65 5.21
C SER A 299 -27.57 -12.21 4.34
N MET A 300 -26.58 -13.08 4.18
CA MET A 300 -25.42 -12.83 3.33
C MET A 300 -25.79 -12.75 1.85
N GLN A 301 -26.69 -13.60 1.36
CA GLN A 301 -27.16 -13.55 -0.02
C GLN A 301 -27.86 -12.22 -0.33
N ARG A 302 -28.75 -11.76 0.56
CA ARG A 302 -29.42 -10.44 0.42
C ARG A 302 -28.42 -9.29 0.44
N LEU A 303 -27.34 -9.41 1.22
CA LEU A 303 -26.26 -8.43 1.19
C LEU A 303 -25.60 -8.41 -0.19
N ILE A 304 -25.18 -9.57 -0.71
CA ILE A 304 -24.52 -9.70 -2.02
C ILE A 304 -25.39 -9.17 -3.16
N ASP A 305 -26.69 -9.47 -3.14
CA ASP A 305 -27.64 -9.04 -4.17
C ASP A 305 -27.83 -7.51 -4.21
N GLY A 306 -27.67 -6.85 -3.06
CA GLY A 306 -27.77 -5.40 -2.93
C GLY A 306 -26.45 -4.64 -3.08
N LEU A 307 -25.31 -5.33 -3.26
CA LEU A 307 -24.01 -4.68 -3.36
C LEU A 307 -23.76 -4.12 -4.76
N ASN A 308 -23.33 -2.86 -4.77
CA ASN A 308 -22.74 -2.21 -5.96
C ASN A 308 -21.22 -2.08 -5.75
N VAL A 309 -20.49 -3.17 -5.95
CA VAL A 309 -19.05 -3.29 -5.75
C VAL A 309 -18.40 -4.00 -6.93
N ASP A 310 -17.09 -3.90 -7.05
CA ASP A 310 -16.34 -4.59 -8.09
C ASP A 310 -16.36 -6.13 -7.92
N ASP A 311 -15.92 -6.84 -8.95
CA ASP A 311 -15.89 -8.32 -8.92
C ASP A 311 -14.95 -8.86 -7.83
N THR A 312 -13.91 -8.12 -7.47
CA THR A 312 -12.94 -8.50 -6.43
C THR A 312 -13.59 -8.51 -5.05
N GLU A 313 -14.27 -7.44 -4.69
CA GLU A 313 -15.00 -7.33 -3.43
C GLU A 313 -16.22 -8.25 -3.40
N LYS A 314 -16.91 -8.43 -4.53
CA LYS A 314 -18.00 -9.42 -4.64
C LYS A 314 -17.51 -10.84 -4.40
N GLY A 315 -16.32 -11.17 -4.89
CA GLY A 315 -15.66 -12.45 -4.59
C GLY A 315 -15.45 -12.66 -3.09
N TRP A 316 -15.04 -11.63 -2.35
CA TRP A 316 -14.88 -11.68 -0.89
C TRP A 316 -16.18 -12.08 -0.18
N TYR A 317 -17.29 -11.44 -0.52
CA TYR A 317 -18.59 -11.78 0.08
C TYR A 317 -19.07 -13.17 -0.32
N LEU A 318 -18.82 -13.63 -1.53
CA LEU A 318 -19.10 -15.00 -1.94
C LEU A 318 -18.28 -16.01 -1.13
N GLN A 319 -17.04 -15.71 -0.78
CA GLN A 319 -16.26 -16.57 0.12
C GLN A 319 -16.88 -16.64 1.52
N GLN A 320 -17.40 -15.52 2.08
CA GLN A 320 -18.13 -15.57 3.35
C GLN A 320 -19.41 -16.40 3.24
N LEU A 321 -20.15 -16.26 2.14
CA LEU A 321 -21.32 -17.09 1.85
C LEU A 321 -20.97 -18.59 1.78
N ALA A 322 -19.85 -18.93 1.11
CA ALA A 322 -19.36 -20.31 1.06
C ALA A 322 -19.05 -20.85 2.47
N ARG A 323 -18.45 -20.05 3.34
CA ARG A 323 -18.20 -20.39 4.75
C ARG A 323 -19.49 -20.68 5.50
N TYR A 324 -20.51 -19.84 5.34
CA TYR A 324 -21.81 -20.05 6.02
C TYR A 324 -22.58 -21.24 5.48
N THR A 325 -22.39 -21.59 4.20
CA THR A 325 -23.04 -22.74 3.56
C THR A 325 -22.37 -24.06 3.92
N TYR A 326 -21.09 -24.04 4.31
CA TYR A 326 -20.30 -25.26 4.55
C TYR A 326 -20.93 -26.24 5.54
N PRO A 327 -21.50 -25.82 6.70
CA PRO A 327 -22.12 -26.74 7.67
C PRO A 327 -23.37 -27.44 7.12
N THR A 328 -24.10 -26.82 6.19
CA THR A 328 -25.34 -27.38 5.62
C THR A 328 -25.10 -28.18 4.36
N SER A 329 -24.17 -27.75 3.51
CA SER A 329 -23.84 -28.41 2.24
C SER A 329 -22.42 -28.13 1.79
N ILE A 330 -21.53 -29.09 1.96
CA ILE A 330 -20.14 -29.02 1.50
C ILE A 330 -20.08 -28.84 -0.02
N ALA A 331 -20.92 -29.56 -0.78
CA ALA A 331 -20.93 -29.50 -2.24
C ALA A 331 -21.32 -28.11 -2.77
N GLU A 332 -22.32 -27.48 -2.18
CA GLU A 332 -22.75 -26.14 -2.54
C GLU A 332 -21.73 -25.09 -2.11
N SER A 333 -21.17 -25.20 -0.92
CA SER A 333 -20.07 -24.36 -0.44
C SER A 333 -18.88 -24.36 -1.42
N ILE A 334 -18.47 -25.53 -1.93
CA ILE A 334 -17.39 -25.64 -2.92
C ILE A 334 -17.76 -24.92 -4.22
N LYS A 335 -19.00 -25.01 -4.70
CA LYS A 335 -19.43 -24.28 -5.93
C LYS A 335 -19.39 -22.77 -5.72
N ILE A 336 -19.86 -22.28 -4.56
CA ILE A 336 -19.81 -20.86 -4.21
C ILE A 336 -18.35 -20.40 -4.12
N GLN A 337 -17.47 -21.19 -3.47
CA GLN A 337 -16.05 -20.86 -3.36
C GLN A 337 -15.34 -20.83 -4.72
N LYS A 338 -15.71 -21.69 -5.67
CA LYS A 338 -15.22 -21.62 -7.06
C LYS A 338 -15.61 -20.30 -7.72
N SER A 339 -16.86 -19.88 -7.55
CA SER A 339 -17.34 -18.60 -8.08
C SER A 339 -16.63 -17.42 -7.44
N ALA A 340 -16.38 -17.47 -6.13
CA ALA A 340 -15.61 -16.49 -5.39
C ALA A 340 -14.19 -16.36 -5.94
N PHE A 341 -13.48 -17.49 -6.06
CA PHE A 341 -12.11 -17.54 -6.54
C PHE A 341 -11.96 -17.09 -8.01
N LYS A 342 -12.94 -17.42 -8.86
CA LYS A 342 -12.97 -16.97 -10.26
C LYS A 342 -13.06 -15.43 -10.36
N LYS A 343 -13.75 -14.79 -9.44
CA LYS A 343 -13.84 -13.32 -9.36
C LYS A 343 -12.61 -12.69 -8.71
N ASN A 344 -12.00 -13.39 -7.76
CA ASN A 344 -10.89 -12.89 -6.98
C ASN A 344 -9.89 -14.02 -6.64
N THR A 345 -8.81 -14.10 -7.39
CA THR A 345 -7.77 -15.12 -7.23
C THR A 345 -6.90 -14.95 -5.98
N GLN A 346 -7.06 -13.85 -5.22
CA GLN A 346 -6.41 -13.66 -3.92
C GLN A 346 -7.09 -14.44 -2.79
N LEU A 347 -8.31 -14.91 -3.02
CA LEU A 347 -9.10 -15.66 -2.05
C LEU A 347 -8.58 -17.10 -1.86
N LEU A 348 -9.15 -17.78 -0.86
CA LEU A 348 -8.84 -19.19 -0.62
C LEU A 348 -9.20 -20.03 -1.85
N LYS A 349 -8.22 -20.79 -2.33
CA LYS A 349 -8.39 -21.66 -3.48
C LYS A 349 -9.34 -22.81 -3.14
N PRO A 350 -10.39 -23.07 -3.94
CA PRO A 350 -11.23 -24.25 -3.77
C PRO A 350 -10.43 -25.55 -4.00
N SER A 351 -10.86 -26.63 -3.36
CA SER A 351 -10.16 -27.91 -3.38
C SER A 351 -10.11 -28.56 -4.79
N THR A 352 -11.09 -28.26 -5.63
CA THR A 352 -11.23 -28.87 -6.99
C THR A 352 -11.82 -27.88 -7.99
N GLY A 353 -11.57 -28.12 -9.30
CA GLY A 353 -12.30 -27.51 -10.42
C GLY A 353 -11.84 -26.10 -10.77
N ILE A 354 -10.54 -25.86 -10.71
CA ILE A 354 -9.92 -24.68 -11.30
C ILE A 354 -9.12 -25.17 -12.51
N ASP A 355 -9.50 -24.67 -13.67
CA ASP A 355 -8.81 -24.93 -14.92
C ASP A 355 -7.92 -23.75 -15.28
N TYR A 356 -6.76 -24.05 -15.84
CA TYR A 356 -5.83 -23.03 -16.32
C TYR A 356 -6.36 -22.42 -17.62
N THR A 357 -6.41 -21.08 -17.67
CA THR A 357 -6.73 -20.36 -18.90
C THR A 357 -5.42 -19.88 -19.53
N LYS A 358 -5.10 -20.45 -20.70
CA LYS A 358 -3.91 -20.10 -21.48
C LYS A 358 -3.98 -18.64 -21.92
N ILE A 359 -2.86 -17.94 -21.79
CA ILE A 359 -2.73 -16.60 -22.37
C ILE A 359 -2.21 -16.71 -23.80
N SER A 360 -2.68 -15.83 -24.66
CA SER A 360 -2.21 -15.66 -26.03
C SER A 360 -2.20 -14.19 -26.39
N TYR A 361 -1.41 -13.83 -27.39
CA TYR A 361 -1.33 -12.46 -27.89
C TYR A 361 -2.29 -12.31 -29.09
N ILE A 362 -3.58 -12.13 -28.78
CA ILE A 362 -4.62 -12.03 -29.80
C ILE A 362 -4.59 -10.64 -30.44
N HIS A 363 -4.05 -10.53 -31.65
CA HIS A 363 -4.21 -9.43 -32.63
C HIS A 363 -4.14 -7.98 -32.11
N GLN A 364 -3.60 -7.73 -30.93
CA GLN A 364 -3.43 -6.38 -30.41
C GLN A 364 -2.00 -5.92 -30.63
N ASP A 365 -1.87 -4.77 -31.27
CA ASP A 365 -0.60 -4.08 -31.33
C ASP A 365 -0.11 -3.80 -29.89
N ARG A 366 1.17 -4.07 -29.64
CA ARG A 366 1.82 -3.82 -28.34
C ARG A 366 1.58 -2.37 -27.86
N LEU A 367 1.56 -1.41 -28.78
CA LEU A 367 1.26 -0.02 -28.50
C LEU A 367 -0.17 0.16 -27.96
N ASN A 368 -1.15 -0.56 -28.50
CA ASN A 368 -2.53 -0.50 -28.00
C ASN A 368 -2.66 -1.05 -26.57
N ASN A 369 -1.89 -2.08 -26.22
CA ASN A 369 -1.86 -2.58 -24.84
C ASN A 369 -1.23 -1.56 -23.89
N ILE A 370 -0.16 -0.89 -24.29
CA ILE A 370 0.47 0.20 -23.53
C ILE A 370 -0.52 1.35 -23.34
N ARG A 371 -1.19 1.80 -24.41
CA ARG A 371 -2.23 2.84 -24.34
C ARG A 371 -3.37 2.45 -23.39
N THR A 372 -3.83 1.20 -23.48
CA THR A 372 -4.88 0.69 -22.57
C THR A 372 -4.43 0.69 -21.12
N TYR A 373 -3.15 0.40 -20.86
CA TYR A 373 -2.60 0.50 -19.52
C TYR A 373 -2.57 1.95 -19.03
N MET A 374 -2.14 2.90 -19.86
CA MET A 374 -2.01 4.32 -19.51
C MET A 374 -3.37 4.99 -19.25
N ARG A 375 -4.41 4.61 -19.99
CA ARG A 375 -5.79 5.12 -19.80
C ARG A 375 -6.41 4.78 -18.44
N LYS A 376 -5.76 3.97 -17.62
CA LYS A 376 -6.19 3.71 -16.23
C LYS A 376 -5.92 4.87 -15.30
N PHE A 377 -5.10 5.84 -15.71
CA PHE A 377 -4.64 6.96 -14.89
C PHE A 377 -5.24 8.27 -15.38
N SER A 378 -5.57 9.14 -14.45
CA SER A 378 -6.19 10.45 -14.75
C SER A 378 -5.21 11.45 -15.35
N ASP A 379 -3.95 11.37 -14.94
CA ASP A 379 -2.88 12.28 -15.37
C ASP A 379 -1.49 11.62 -15.30
N TYR A 380 -0.49 12.32 -15.88
CA TYR A 380 0.90 11.89 -15.85
C TYR A 380 1.42 11.67 -14.41
N GLY A 381 1.04 12.51 -13.47
CA GLY A 381 1.51 12.42 -12.09
C GLY A 381 1.00 11.15 -11.41
N GLU A 382 -0.25 10.76 -11.64
CA GLU A 382 -0.80 9.49 -11.15
C GLU A 382 -0.11 8.28 -11.79
N LEU A 383 0.11 8.30 -13.11
CA LEU A 383 0.90 7.29 -13.81
C LEU A 383 2.32 7.17 -13.23
N PHE A 384 3.02 8.29 -13.08
CA PHE A 384 4.39 8.34 -12.56
C PHE A 384 4.49 7.75 -11.15
N LEU A 385 3.59 8.15 -10.24
CA LEU A 385 3.55 7.61 -8.88
C LEU A 385 3.20 6.13 -8.85
N SER A 386 2.27 5.68 -9.68
CA SER A 386 1.88 4.27 -9.78
C SER A 386 3.03 3.41 -10.29
N VAL A 387 3.72 3.86 -11.34
CA VAL A 387 4.89 3.13 -11.88
C VAL A 387 6.02 3.10 -10.86
N ASN A 388 6.32 4.20 -10.16
CA ASN A 388 7.33 4.20 -9.12
C ASN A 388 6.99 3.24 -7.98
N ALA A 389 5.73 3.21 -7.51
CA ALA A 389 5.28 2.26 -6.50
C ALA A 389 5.47 0.80 -6.96
N THR A 390 5.16 0.50 -8.22
CA THR A 390 5.41 -0.83 -8.82
C THR A 390 6.91 -1.14 -8.86
N LEU A 391 7.76 -0.19 -9.28
CA LEU A 391 9.20 -0.37 -9.37
C LEU A 391 9.88 -0.48 -7.99
N ASP A 392 9.35 0.15 -6.95
CA ASP A 392 9.82 0.00 -5.58
C ASP A 392 9.62 -1.44 -5.10
N ASN A 393 8.46 -2.04 -5.40
CA ASN A 393 8.17 -3.44 -5.11
C ASN A 393 8.99 -4.42 -5.98
N LEU A 394 9.48 -4.00 -7.15
CA LEU A 394 10.37 -4.77 -8.00
C LEU A 394 11.83 -4.61 -7.55
N SER A 395 12.13 -5.01 -6.31
CA SER A 395 13.45 -4.89 -5.69
C SER A 395 13.78 -6.12 -4.86
N PHE A 396 15.06 -6.53 -4.87
CA PHE A 396 15.51 -7.63 -4.02
C PHE A 396 15.28 -7.31 -2.56
N GLY A 397 14.88 -8.33 -1.81
CA GLY A 397 14.51 -8.19 -0.42
C GLY A 397 13.04 -7.81 -0.19
N ILE A 398 12.24 -7.52 -1.21
CA ILE A 398 10.79 -7.38 -1.10
C ILE A 398 10.13 -8.75 -1.00
N GLU A 399 9.02 -8.85 -0.27
CA GLU A 399 8.19 -10.06 -0.15
C GLU A 399 7.86 -10.63 -1.53
N ALA A 400 8.01 -11.95 -1.71
CA ALA A 400 7.84 -12.62 -3.00
C ALA A 400 6.51 -12.26 -3.68
N THR A 401 5.40 -12.28 -2.94
CA THR A 401 4.07 -11.96 -3.49
C THR A 401 3.98 -10.54 -4.07
N LYS A 402 4.59 -9.55 -3.41
CA LYS A 402 4.64 -8.15 -3.90
C LYS A 402 5.57 -8.02 -5.10
N PHE A 403 6.72 -8.66 -5.05
CA PHE A 403 7.68 -8.66 -6.15
C PHE A 403 7.09 -9.25 -7.44
N GLU A 404 6.46 -10.41 -7.33
CA GLU A 404 5.84 -11.10 -8.46
C GLU A 404 4.64 -10.33 -9.02
N ALA A 405 3.84 -9.66 -8.15
CA ALA A 405 2.77 -8.77 -8.59
C ALA A 405 3.33 -7.56 -9.36
N ALA A 406 4.39 -6.94 -8.84
CA ALA A 406 5.07 -5.84 -9.52
C ALA A 406 5.65 -6.26 -10.88
N LEU A 407 6.21 -7.47 -10.97
CA LEU A 407 6.72 -8.01 -12.24
C LEU A 407 5.59 -8.22 -13.26
N LYS A 408 4.42 -8.72 -12.81
CA LYS A 408 3.23 -8.84 -13.68
C LYS A 408 2.80 -7.47 -14.21
N ASP A 409 2.74 -6.46 -13.34
CA ASP A 409 2.31 -5.10 -13.71
C ASP A 409 3.30 -4.45 -14.68
N VAL A 410 4.61 -4.67 -14.50
CA VAL A 410 5.64 -4.24 -15.46
C VAL A 410 5.43 -4.91 -16.82
N GLY A 411 5.07 -6.19 -16.86
CA GLY A 411 4.71 -6.87 -18.11
C GLY A 411 3.56 -6.18 -18.83
N ALA A 412 2.50 -5.84 -18.09
CA ALA A 412 1.33 -5.12 -18.64
C ALA A 412 1.70 -3.70 -19.10
N LEU A 413 2.47 -2.94 -18.32
CA LEU A 413 2.99 -1.62 -18.68
C LEU A 413 3.79 -1.65 -20.00
N LEU A 414 4.59 -2.69 -20.20
CA LEU A 414 5.37 -2.89 -21.41
C LEU A 414 4.58 -3.48 -22.58
N GLY A 415 3.26 -3.65 -22.42
CA GLY A 415 2.33 -4.10 -23.46
C GLY A 415 2.27 -5.62 -23.68
N TYR A 416 2.79 -6.42 -22.74
CA TYR A 416 2.61 -7.87 -22.74
C TYR A 416 1.28 -8.28 -22.12
N VAL A 417 0.74 -9.41 -22.55
CA VAL A 417 -0.30 -10.11 -21.78
C VAL A 417 0.40 -10.85 -20.64
N SER A 418 0.16 -10.46 -19.41
CA SER A 418 0.91 -10.92 -18.24
C SER A 418 0.01 -11.66 -17.25
N GLN A 419 0.47 -12.82 -16.75
CA GLN A 419 -0.25 -13.71 -15.86
C GLN A 419 0.68 -14.27 -14.77
N ARG A 420 0.12 -14.70 -13.65
CA ARG A 420 0.82 -15.37 -12.54
C ARG A 420 0.26 -16.77 -12.34
N PRO A 421 0.67 -17.79 -13.14
CA PRO A 421 0.09 -19.13 -13.09
C PRO A 421 0.20 -19.79 -11.72
N ASP A 422 1.36 -19.67 -11.03
CA ASP A 422 1.51 -20.23 -9.69
C ASP A 422 0.48 -19.63 -8.70
N LYS A 423 0.23 -18.33 -8.77
CA LYS A 423 -0.78 -17.68 -7.93
C LYS A 423 -2.20 -18.11 -8.28
N GLU A 424 -2.51 -18.22 -9.57
CA GLU A 424 -3.86 -18.51 -10.07
C GLU A 424 -4.26 -19.98 -9.89
N ILE A 425 -3.35 -20.91 -10.21
CA ILE A 425 -3.64 -22.36 -10.18
C ILE A 425 -2.69 -23.16 -9.29
N ARG A 426 -1.74 -22.51 -8.62
CA ARG A 426 -0.66 -23.13 -7.83
C ARG A 426 0.18 -24.14 -8.61
N LYS A 427 0.35 -23.87 -9.89
CA LYS A 427 1.20 -24.64 -10.81
C LYS A 427 1.76 -23.68 -11.85
N GLY A 428 2.96 -23.97 -12.34
CA GLY A 428 3.61 -23.14 -13.35
C GLY A 428 4.46 -22.02 -12.75
N PRO A 429 4.96 -21.12 -13.59
CA PRO A 429 5.92 -20.08 -13.20
C PRO A 429 5.28 -18.98 -12.37
N ASP A 430 6.11 -18.25 -11.63
CA ASP A 430 5.70 -17.06 -10.86
C ASP A 430 5.12 -15.97 -11.76
N ASN A 431 5.68 -15.80 -12.95
CA ASN A 431 5.16 -14.92 -13.98
C ASN A 431 5.31 -15.53 -15.37
N LEU A 432 4.32 -15.30 -16.21
CA LEU A 432 4.33 -15.63 -17.63
C LEU A 432 3.82 -14.45 -18.43
N TRP A 433 4.62 -13.96 -19.37
CA TRP A 433 4.26 -12.88 -20.28
C TRP A 433 4.17 -13.41 -21.70
N CYS A 434 3.18 -12.98 -22.45
CA CYS A 434 3.02 -13.28 -23.86
C CYS A 434 3.10 -11.98 -24.68
N GLY A 435 4.00 -11.95 -25.63
CA GLY A 435 4.22 -10.84 -26.56
C GLY A 435 3.81 -11.20 -27.99
N SER A 436 4.16 -10.32 -28.94
CA SER A 436 3.86 -10.50 -30.36
C SER A 436 4.34 -11.88 -30.88
N ASN A 437 3.57 -12.46 -31.80
CA ASN A 437 3.85 -13.78 -32.39
C ASN A 437 3.92 -14.91 -31.35
N ASP A 438 3.12 -14.82 -30.28
CA ASP A 438 3.10 -15.80 -29.20
C ASP A 438 4.50 -16.11 -28.64
N HIS A 439 5.35 -15.06 -28.53
CA HIS A 439 6.64 -15.18 -27.88
C HIS A 439 6.44 -15.02 -26.36
N TYR A 440 6.76 -16.06 -25.63
CA TYR A 440 6.57 -16.13 -24.19
C TYR A 440 7.85 -15.80 -23.43
N LEU A 441 7.69 -15.12 -22.28
CA LEU A 441 8.75 -14.90 -21.31
C LEU A 441 8.30 -15.54 -19.99
N LEU A 442 9.01 -16.56 -19.56
CA LEU A 442 8.73 -17.33 -18.35
C LEU A 442 9.70 -16.91 -17.26
N PHE A 443 9.17 -16.58 -16.08
CA PHE A 443 9.96 -16.07 -14.96
C PHE A 443 9.77 -16.91 -13.70
N GLU A 444 10.90 -17.25 -13.07
CA GLU A 444 10.99 -17.73 -11.70
C GLU A 444 11.68 -16.67 -10.84
N CYS A 445 11.08 -16.31 -9.68
CA CYS A 445 11.50 -15.17 -8.85
C CYS A 445 12.04 -15.64 -7.50
N LYS A 446 13.28 -15.26 -7.19
CA LYS A 446 13.94 -15.50 -5.90
C LYS A 446 14.39 -14.17 -5.28
N SER A 447 13.43 -13.25 -5.09
CA SER A 447 13.70 -11.89 -4.60
C SER A 447 14.05 -11.80 -3.12
N GLU A 448 13.62 -12.75 -2.31
CA GLU A 448 13.86 -12.78 -0.85
C GLU A 448 15.21 -13.40 -0.46
N VAL A 449 15.90 -13.97 -1.42
CA VAL A 449 17.20 -14.63 -1.18
C VAL A 449 18.24 -13.59 -0.79
N SER A 450 19.06 -13.92 0.23
CA SER A 450 20.15 -13.06 0.68
C SER A 450 21.06 -12.61 -0.48
N GLY A 451 21.39 -11.32 -0.52
CA GLY A 451 22.34 -10.76 -1.50
C GLY A 451 23.75 -11.33 -1.43
N THR A 452 24.10 -12.00 -0.32
CA THR A 452 25.40 -12.69 -0.11
C THR A 452 25.41 -14.13 -0.60
N ARG A 453 24.29 -14.62 -1.15
CA ARG A 453 24.16 -15.97 -1.64
C ARG A 453 25.12 -16.25 -2.80
N GLN A 454 25.85 -17.38 -2.72
CA GLN A 454 26.90 -17.67 -3.69
C GLN A 454 26.43 -18.50 -4.88
N GLU A 455 25.43 -19.39 -4.70
CA GLU A 455 24.99 -20.32 -5.75
C GLU A 455 23.48 -20.58 -5.77
N ILE A 456 22.97 -20.98 -6.92
CA ILE A 456 21.61 -21.46 -7.16
C ILE A 456 21.58 -22.92 -6.73
N THR A 457 20.69 -23.26 -5.82
CA THR A 457 20.60 -24.62 -5.27
C THR A 457 19.95 -25.59 -6.26
N LYS A 458 20.21 -26.90 -6.05
CA LYS A 458 19.53 -27.99 -6.78
C LYS A 458 18.00 -27.87 -6.71
N HIS A 459 17.45 -27.48 -5.53
CA HIS A 459 16.02 -27.32 -5.36
C HIS A 459 15.45 -26.20 -6.24
N GLU A 460 16.12 -25.06 -6.35
CA GLU A 460 15.68 -23.93 -7.18
C GLU A 460 15.83 -24.23 -8.67
N ALA A 461 16.90 -24.92 -9.07
CA ALA A 461 17.02 -25.41 -10.44
C ALA A 461 15.90 -26.39 -10.78
N GLY A 462 15.55 -27.28 -9.85
CA GLY A 462 14.44 -28.22 -9.96
C GLY A 462 13.08 -27.51 -10.09
N GLN A 463 12.83 -26.43 -9.35
CA GLN A 463 11.61 -25.61 -9.51
C GLN A 463 11.54 -25.03 -10.91
N MET A 464 12.61 -24.42 -11.41
CA MET A 464 12.66 -23.88 -12.77
C MET A 464 12.40 -24.96 -13.82
N ASN A 465 12.97 -26.16 -13.66
CA ASN A 465 12.73 -27.30 -14.58
C ASN A 465 11.26 -27.74 -14.57
N ASN A 466 10.62 -27.77 -13.38
CA ASN A 466 9.20 -28.08 -13.26
C ASN A 466 8.32 -27.03 -13.97
N HIS A 467 8.69 -25.77 -13.92
CA HIS A 467 7.97 -24.69 -14.63
C HIS A 467 8.15 -24.81 -16.15
N CYS A 468 9.34 -25.20 -16.61
CA CYS A 468 9.58 -25.48 -18.03
C CYS A 468 8.71 -26.65 -18.51
N ALA A 469 8.69 -27.75 -17.77
CA ALA A 469 7.87 -28.92 -18.10
C ALA A 469 6.37 -28.59 -18.11
N TRP A 470 5.89 -27.83 -17.11
CA TRP A 470 4.51 -27.35 -17.07
C TRP A 470 4.18 -26.49 -18.29
N PHE A 471 5.09 -25.57 -18.68
CA PHE A 471 4.88 -24.72 -19.83
C PHE A 471 4.77 -25.54 -21.12
N GLU A 472 5.63 -26.52 -21.31
CA GLU A 472 5.59 -27.42 -22.48
C GLU A 472 4.32 -28.26 -22.51
N ASP A 473 3.84 -28.75 -21.38
CA ASP A 473 2.56 -29.45 -21.24
C ASP A 473 1.38 -28.56 -21.67
N GLN A 474 1.42 -27.27 -21.28
CA GLN A 474 0.33 -26.35 -21.60
C GLN A 474 0.40 -25.79 -23.01
N TYR A 475 1.57 -25.40 -23.51
CA TYR A 475 1.73 -24.65 -24.75
C TYR A 475 2.38 -25.46 -25.89
N GLY A 476 2.89 -26.63 -25.58
CA GLY A 476 3.60 -27.49 -26.49
C GLY A 476 5.12 -27.29 -26.51
N PRO A 477 5.89 -28.34 -26.89
CA PRO A 477 7.36 -28.30 -26.81
C PRO A 477 8.01 -27.35 -27.84
N ASN A 478 7.28 -26.92 -28.85
CA ASN A 478 7.77 -26.04 -29.92
C ASN A 478 7.37 -24.57 -29.70
N ALA A 479 6.72 -24.23 -28.57
CA ALA A 479 6.35 -22.85 -28.25
C ALA A 479 7.61 -21.97 -28.09
N ASN A 480 7.54 -20.77 -28.67
CA ASN A 480 8.65 -19.81 -28.61
C ASN A 480 8.72 -19.18 -27.23
N VAL A 481 9.71 -19.57 -26.41
CA VAL A 481 9.81 -19.12 -25.01
C VAL A 481 11.24 -18.84 -24.58
N ASP A 482 11.44 -17.66 -24.00
CA ASP A 482 12.62 -17.32 -23.22
C ASP A 482 12.37 -17.55 -21.73
N ARG A 483 13.33 -18.16 -21.06
CA ARG A 483 13.22 -18.58 -19.66
C ARG A 483 14.16 -17.76 -18.80
N PHE A 484 13.64 -17.15 -17.75
CA PHE A 484 14.38 -16.25 -16.87
C PHE A 484 14.26 -16.70 -15.42
N MET A 485 15.39 -16.65 -14.71
CA MET A 485 15.39 -16.73 -13.25
C MET A 485 15.92 -15.41 -12.68
N ILE A 486 15.14 -14.78 -11.79
CA ILE A 486 15.51 -13.54 -11.09
C ILE A 486 16.10 -13.93 -9.74
N ILE A 487 17.42 -13.85 -9.60
CA ILE A 487 18.15 -14.28 -8.40
C ILE A 487 19.46 -13.50 -8.27
N SER A 488 19.99 -13.38 -7.03
CA SER A 488 21.18 -12.58 -6.75
C SER A 488 22.50 -13.14 -7.32
N THR A 489 22.58 -14.44 -7.60
CA THR A 489 23.77 -15.14 -8.10
C THR A 489 23.54 -15.75 -9.49
N LYS A 490 24.63 -16.01 -10.22
CA LYS A 490 24.61 -16.74 -11.50
C LYS A 490 25.26 -18.13 -11.43
N THR A 491 25.90 -18.44 -10.30
CA THR A 491 26.63 -19.70 -10.13
C THR A 491 25.64 -20.80 -9.77
N LEU A 492 25.59 -21.85 -10.55
CA LEU A 492 24.81 -23.04 -10.28
C LEU A 492 25.59 -23.97 -9.33
N SER A 493 24.92 -24.54 -8.33
CA SER A 493 25.55 -25.55 -7.45
C SER A 493 25.98 -26.79 -8.25
N TYR A 494 26.99 -27.47 -7.79
CA TYR A 494 27.50 -28.69 -8.45
C TYR A 494 26.42 -29.78 -8.66
N GLU A 495 25.47 -29.84 -7.76
CA GLU A 495 24.36 -30.81 -7.85
C GLU A 495 23.16 -30.32 -8.68
N GLY A 496 23.15 -29.07 -9.08
CA GLY A 496 22.06 -28.45 -9.82
C GLY A 496 22.23 -28.61 -11.33
N ASP A 497 21.13 -28.77 -12.05
CA ASP A 497 21.11 -28.76 -13.52
C ASP A 497 19.86 -28.11 -14.05
N PHE A 498 19.97 -27.38 -15.18
CA PHE A 498 18.85 -26.85 -15.92
C PHE A 498 18.60 -27.69 -17.18
N THR A 499 17.39 -28.21 -17.32
CA THR A 499 16.97 -28.96 -18.50
C THR A 499 16.87 -28.11 -19.77
N HIS A 500 16.77 -26.78 -19.59
CA HIS A 500 16.66 -25.81 -20.67
C HIS A 500 17.62 -24.64 -20.46
N LYS A 501 17.85 -23.87 -21.53
CA LYS A 501 18.63 -22.62 -21.43
C LYS A 501 17.87 -21.59 -20.60
N VAL A 502 18.41 -21.23 -19.42
CA VAL A 502 17.85 -20.22 -18.51
C VAL A 502 18.75 -18.99 -18.49
N LYS A 503 18.15 -17.83 -18.64
CA LYS A 503 18.82 -16.51 -18.50
C LYS A 503 18.68 -16.00 -17.08
N ILE A 504 19.77 -15.53 -16.48
CA ILE A 504 19.77 -15.06 -15.09
C ILE A 504 19.69 -13.52 -15.03
N ILE A 505 18.68 -13.01 -14.32
CA ILE A 505 18.52 -11.58 -14.03
C ILE A 505 18.99 -11.33 -12.60
N ARG A 506 20.09 -10.59 -12.46
CA ARG A 506 20.67 -10.20 -11.16
C ARG A 506 20.28 -8.78 -10.78
N PRO A 507 20.53 -8.33 -9.51
CA PRO A 507 20.14 -7.00 -9.04
C PRO A 507 20.56 -5.84 -9.96
N ASN A 508 21.76 -5.89 -10.51
CA ASN A 508 22.25 -4.84 -11.43
C ASN A 508 21.46 -4.79 -12.75
N LYS A 509 21.02 -5.93 -13.29
CA LYS A 509 20.20 -5.98 -14.50
C LYS A 509 18.77 -5.54 -14.24
N LEU A 510 18.24 -5.91 -13.06
CA LEU A 510 16.92 -5.44 -12.63
C LEU A 510 16.92 -3.91 -12.44
N LYS A 511 18.00 -3.35 -11.87
CA LYS A 511 18.17 -1.90 -11.76
C LYS A 511 18.15 -1.22 -13.13
N ILE A 512 18.90 -1.74 -14.11
CA ILE A 512 18.91 -1.20 -15.48
C ILE A 512 17.49 -1.22 -16.07
N LEU A 513 16.72 -2.31 -15.90
CA LEU A 513 15.34 -2.37 -16.36
C LEU A 513 14.48 -1.28 -15.71
N LYS A 514 14.59 -1.11 -14.40
CA LYS A 514 13.86 -0.06 -13.66
C LYS A 514 14.22 1.34 -14.18
N ASP A 515 15.51 1.64 -14.39
CA ASP A 515 15.98 2.93 -14.87
C ASP A 515 15.48 3.21 -16.30
N GLN A 516 15.43 2.19 -17.17
CA GLN A 516 14.86 2.30 -18.51
C GLN A 516 13.35 2.56 -18.50
N ILE A 517 12.62 1.89 -17.61
CA ILE A 517 11.17 2.13 -17.44
C ILE A 517 10.93 3.56 -16.93
N LYS A 518 11.69 4.01 -15.92
CA LYS A 518 11.61 5.39 -15.45
C LYS A 518 11.91 6.41 -16.56
N GLY A 519 12.92 6.14 -17.36
CA GLY A 519 13.24 6.96 -18.54
C GLY A 519 12.09 7.01 -19.55
N PHE A 520 11.51 5.86 -19.89
CA PHE A 520 10.35 5.77 -20.78
C PHE A 520 9.16 6.59 -20.26
N ILE A 521 8.84 6.48 -18.98
CA ILE A 521 7.73 7.25 -18.39
C ILE A 521 8.01 8.75 -18.43
N LYS A 522 9.26 9.18 -18.20
CA LYS A 522 9.63 10.62 -18.27
C LYS A 522 9.44 11.22 -19.66
N GLU A 523 9.71 10.45 -20.72
CA GLU A 523 9.49 10.89 -22.10
C GLU A 523 7.99 11.17 -22.39
N LEU A 524 7.07 10.61 -21.62
CA LEU A 524 5.63 10.83 -21.77
C LEU A 524 5.16 12.14 -21.12
N LYS A 525 5.97 12.76 -20.26
CA LYS A 525 5.58 13.95 -19.48
C LYS A 525 5.04 15.13 -20.31
N PRO A 526 5.53 15.42 -21.54
CA PRO A 526 5.01 16.51 -22.36
C PRO A 526 3.64 16.24 -22.99
N PHE A 527 3.15 14.99 -22.95
CA PHE A 527 1.93 14.58 -23.64
C PHE A 527 0.79 14.34 -22.66
N SER A 528 -0.45 14.65 -23.06
CA SER A 528 -1.60 14.16 -22.32
C SER A 528 -1.75 12.65 -22.52
N LEU A 529 -2.23 11.92 -21.51
CA LEU A 529 -2.37 10.45 -21.59
C LEU A 529 -3.39 10.02 -22.66
N ASP A 530 -4.28 10.92 -23.07
CA ASP A 530 -5.27 10.70 -24.15
C ASP A 530 -4.65 10.83 -25.54
N GLU A 531 -3.55 11.56 -25.68
CA GLU A 531 -2.83 11.78 -26.96
C GLU A 531 -1.82 10.67 -27.27
N ILE A 532 -1.45 9.86 -26.27
CA ILE A 532 -0.55 8.73 -26.41
C ILE A 532 -1.29 7.53 -26.97
#